data_7dad666b5c6a13d8591f181567fe2dda
#
_entry.id   7dad666b5c6a13d8591f181567fe2dda
#
_cell.length_a   1.000
_cell.length_b   1.000
_cell.length_c   1.000
_cell.angle_alpha   90.00
_cell.angle_beta   90.00
_cell.angle_gamma   90.00
#
_symmetry.space_group_name_H-M   'P 1'
#
loop_
_entity.id
_entity.type
_entity.pdbx_description
1 polymer ?
#
loop_
_entity_poly.entity_id
_entity_poly.type
_entity_poly.pdbx_seq_one_letter_code
_entity_poly.pdbx_strand_id
1 'polypeptide(L)'
;MTTDDGPEAGLRPEYRSLYRELQTRMSPGGDLAPGDADTFGQFRHGALWTPDRERMHAAILEEFTARCAGMPRDGHAALLTAGAPGAGKGGALRGLAEWQGRDDELGRALNRVHGIDVRDYVVLDPDEFKVALFEHGGSPRLPAHSLELSDGRRVSPSETASLTHRESAFLQGAFEQWARAEGYNLLYDATLRDQRWNEKLLGDLRADGYDRRVLLSVEVPVEQCLAQNAGRWQHGRTEFDAGRDRYGGRMAPEVMIKDLYARSTSGRGFSVGRENAEKLVEGGLATGLITSDRGAFTAGRGTGAAPASGPGAAPAHRQGDATIRVAAAGRLRSGGGSTAPAAGRTPTAPGAAPPAAASAAPRPPRTP
;
A
#
# COMPACT_ATOMS: atom_id res chain seq x y z
N MET A 1 25.26 -15.58 27.39
CA MET A 1 23.89 -15.12 27.59
C MET A 1 23.51 -14.36 26.33
N THR A 2 22.96 -15.05 25.35
CA THR A 2 22.37 -14.42 24.16
C THR A 2 21.07 -13.78 24.63
N THR A 3 21.05 -12.44 24.67
CA THR A 3 19.81 -11.69 24.86
C THR A 3 18.90 -12.05 23.68
N ASP A 4 17.75 -12.62 24.00
CA ASP A 4 16.67 -12.91 23.06
C ASP A 4 16.03 -11.59 22.64
N ASP A 5 16.75 -10.83 21.83
CA ASP A 5 16.29 -9.53 21.31
C ASP A 5 15.47 -9.72 20.03
N GLY A 6 14.41 -10.55 20.13
CA GLY A 6 13.42 -10.66 19.08
C GLY A 6 12.74 -9.32 18.77
N PRO A 7 12.00 -9.22 17.64
CA PRO A 7 11.28 -7.98 17.25
C PRO A 7 10.35 -7.45 18.34
N GLU A 8 9.87 -8.33 19.20
CA GLU A 8 9.02 -8.00 20.34
C GLU A 8 9.73 -7.37 21.54
N ALA A 9 11.07 -7.35 21.56
CA ALA A 9 11.81 -6.77 22.69
C ALA A 9 11.48 -5.28 22.92
N GLY A 10 11.22 -4.55 21.84
CA GLY A 10 10.77 -3.16 21.87
C GLY A 10 9.29 -2.93 22.23
N LEU A 11 8.48 -4.00 22.33
CA LEU A 11 7.08 -3.91 22.69
C LEU A 11 6.90 -3.80 24.21
N ARG A 12 5.78 -3.17 24.61
CA ARG A 12 5.36 -3.17 26.01
C ARG A 12 5.11 -4.61 26.48
N PRO A 13 5.46 -4.98 27.73
CA PRO A 13 5.39 -6.36 28.21
C PRO A 13 4.05 -7.05 27.97
N GLU A 14 2.94 -6.33 28.18
CA GLU A 14 1.56 -6.83 28.03
C GLU A 14 1.15 -7.15 26.58
N TYR A 15 1.96 -6.74 25.58
CA TYR A 15 1.68 -7.02 24.17
C TYR A 15 2.61 -8.09 23.58
N ARG A 16 3.69 -8.47 24.27
CA ARG A 16 4.68 -9.42 23.72
C ARG A 16 4.09 -10.81 23.44
N SER A 17 3.32 -11.33 24.41
CA SER A 17 2.65 -12.64 24.26
C SER A 17 1.64 -12.64 23.12
N LEU A 18 0.84 -11.59 23.00
CA LEU A 18 -0.14 -11.43 21.93
C LEU A 18 0.50 -11.29 20.56
N TYR A 19 1.59 -10.54 20.47
CA TYR A 19 2.34 -10.42 19.22
C TYR A 19 2.82 -11.80 18.73
N ARG A 20 3.43 -12.60 19.63
CA ARG A 20 3.87 -13.97 19.31
C ARG A 20 2.71 -14.90 18.94
N GLU A 21 1.60 -14.82 19.66
CA GLU A 21 0.39 -15.58 19.34
C GLU A 21 -0.11 -15.24 17.93
N LEU A 22 -0.26 -13.96 17.61
CA LEU A 22 -0.73 -13.51 16.30
C LEU A 22 0.25 -13.90 15.19
N GLN A 23 1.57 -13.79 15.39
CA GLN A 23 2.57 -14.25 14.44
C GLN A 23 2.43 -15.75 14.16
N THR A 24 2.16 -16.56 15.18
CA THR A 24 1.91 -17.99 15.03
C THR A 24 0.63 -18.26 14.24
N ARG A 25 -0.46 -17.58 14.58
CA ARG A 25 -1.78 -17.74 13.94
C ARG A 25 -1.79 -17.25 12.48
N MET A 26 -0.95 -16.27 12.12
CA MET A 26 -0.78 -15.75 10.76
C MET A 26 0.25 -16.52 9.93
N SER A 27 1.03 -17.41 10.54
CA SER A 27 2.00 -18.27 9.86
C SER A 27 1.29 -19.42 9.09
N PRO A 28 1.94 -20.04 8.09
CA PRO A 28 1.35 -21.16 7.35
C PRO A 28 0.78 -22.25 8.27
N GLY A 29 -0.50 -22.58 8.07
CA GLY A 29 -1.24 -23.53 8.90
C GLY A 29 -1.98 -22.93 10.10
N GLY A 30 -1.79 -21.67 10.41
CA GLY A 30 -2.56 -20.96 11.43
C GLY A 30 -3.93 -20.51 10.91
N ASP A 31 -4.86 -20.27 11.82
CA ASP A 31 -6.26 -19.93 11.51
C ASP A 31 -6.45 -18.50 10.97
N LEU A 32 -5.46 -17.63 11.10
CA LEU A 32 -5.40 -16.30 10.48
C LEU A 32 -4.46 -16.27 9.25
N ALA A 33 -3.95 -17.41 8.80
CA ALA A 33 -3.17 -17.52 7.57
C ALA A 33 -4.06 -17.55 6.32
N PRO A 34 -3.62 -17.02 5.17
CA PRO A 34 -4.35 -17.16 3.91
C PRO A 34 -4.59 -18.65 3.57
N GLY A 35 -5.80 -18.98 3.11
CA GLY A 35 -6.23 -20.32 2.76
C GLY A 35 -7.74 -20.38 2.57
N ASP A 36 -8.37 -21.50 2.95
CA ASP A 36 -9.83 -21.69 2.81
C ASP A 36 -10.65 -20.70 3.65
N ALA A 37 -10.06 -20.16 4.72
CA ALA A 37 -10.69 -19.15 5.57
C ALA A 37 -10.64 -17.72 4.99
N ASP A 38 -9.97 -17.49 3.86
CA ASP A 38 -9.91 -16.16 3.25
C ASP A 38 -11.24 -15.77 2.60
N THR A 39 -11.49 -14.46 2.50
CA THR A 39 -12.75 -13.95 1.93
C THR A 39 -12.92 -14.32 0.46
N PHE A 40 -11.83 -14.52 -0.27
CA PHE A 40 -11.87 -14.94 -1.66
C PHE A 40 -12.44 -16.37 -1.80
N GLY A 41 -12.03 -17.30 -0.93
CA GLY A 41 -12.59 -18.64 -0.87
C GLY A 41 -14.03 -18.67 -0.35
N GLN A 42 -14.36 -17.82 0.64
CA GLN A 42 -15.68 -17.80 1.27
C GLN A 42 -16.79 -17.22 0.39
N PHE A 43 -16.49 -16.22 -0.44
CA PHE A 43 -17.49 -15.41 -1.15
C PHE A 43 -17.38 -15.47 -2.67
N ARG A 44 -16.46 -16.25 -3.23
CA ARG A 44 -16.29 -16.43 -4.67
C ARG A 44 -16.50 -17.88 -5.09
N HIS A 45 -17.35 -18.09 -6.08
CA HIS A 45 -17.64 -19.39 -6.67
C HIS A 45 -17.22 -19.39 -8.15
N GLY A 46 -16.08 -20.02 -8.45
CA GLY A 46 -15.50 -19.96 -9.78
C GLY A 46 -15.08 -18.53 -10.15
N ALA A 47 -15.66 -17.98 -11.21
CA ALA A 47 -15.42 -16.59 -11.64
C ALA A 47 -16.34 -15.57 -10.96
N LEU A 48 -17.41 -15.99 -10.31
CA LEU A 48 -18.46 -15.12 -9.79
C LEU A 48 -18.34 -14.91 -8.28
N TRP A 49 -18.61 -13.68 -7.85
CA TRP A 49 -18.79 -13.36 -6.45
C TRP A 49 -20.25 -13.56 -6.03
N THR A 50 -20.50 -13.68 -4.72
CA THR A 50 -21.88 -13.64 -4.23
C THR A 50 -22.51 -12.26 -4.53
N PRO A 51 -23.85 -12.19 -4.78
CA PRO A 51 -24.50 -10.92 -5.16
C PRO A 51 -24.28 -9.77 -4.15
N ASP A 52 -24.22 -10.11 -2.84
CA ASP A 52 -23.94 -9.12 -1.80
C ASP A 52 -22.52 -8.58 -1.90
N ARG A 53 -21.56 -9.47 -2.23
CA ARG A 53 -20.16 -9.11 -2.41
C ARG A 53 -19.95 -8.26 -3.65
N GLU A 54 -20.64 -8.57 -4.76
CA GLU A 54 -20.60 -7.75 -5.98
C GLU A 54 -21.13 -6.33 -5.73
N ARG A 55 -22.23 -6.18 -4.98
CA ARG A 55 -22.74 -4.85 -4.60
C ARG A 55 -21.75 -4.08 -3.73
N MET A 56 -21.12 -4.74 -2.77
CA MET A 56 -20.09 -4.15 -1.93
C MET A 56 -18.87 -3.70 -2.76
N HIS A 57 -18.40 -4.53 -3.67
CA HIS A 57 -17.29 -4.20 -4.57
C HIS A 57 -17.62 -2.98 -5.44
N ALA A 58 -18.82 -2.92 -6.00
CA ALA A 58 -19.26 -1.77 -6.79
C ALA A 58 -19.26 -0.48 -5.97
N ALA A 59 -19.77 -0.51 -4.73
CA ALA A 59 -19.77 0.66 -3.84
C ALA A 59 -18.35 1.11 -3.46
N ILE A 60 -17.45 0.18 -3.14
CA ILE A 60 -16.05 0.48 -2.86
C ILE A 60 -15.37 1.11 -4.07
N LEU A 61 -15.53 0.53 -5.26
CA LEU A 61 -14.92 1.06 -6.49
C LEU A 61 -15.47 2.45 -6.84
N GLU A 62 -16.77 2.70 -6.66
CA GLU A 62 -17.38 4.03 -6.83
C GLU A 62 -16.76 5.05 -5.88
N GLU A 63 -16.58 4.70 -4.60
CA GLU A 63 -15.92 5.57 -3.62
C GLU A 63 -14.47 5.90 -4.03
N PHE A 64 -13.69 4.91 -4.44
CA PHE A 64 -12.29 5.12 -4.85
C PHE A 64 -12.18 5.94 -6.13
N THR A 65 -13.05 5.71 -7.12
CA THR A 65 -13.08 6.51 -8.35
C THR A 65 -13.49 7.95 -8.07
N ALA A 66 -14.45 8.17 -7.17
CA ALA A 66 -14.86 9.51 -6.75
C ALA A 66 -13.73 10.31 -6.08
N ARG A 67 -12.85 9.66 -5.33
CA ARG A 67 -11.68 10.30 -4.70
C ARG A 67 -10.70 10.88 -5.73
N CYS A 68 -10.68 10.35 -6.96
CA CYS A 68 -9.81 10.80 -8.04
C CYS A 68 -10.36 12.02 -8.80
N ALA A 69 -11.56 12.52 -8.45
CA ALA A 69 -12.16 13.67 -9.13
C ALA A 69 -11.23 14.91 -9.01
N GLY A 70 -10.86 15.48 -10.16
CA GLY A 70 -9.98 16.65 -10.24
C GLY A 70 -8.48 16.36 -10.17
N MET A 71 -8.06 15.10 -10.05
CA MET A 71 -6.64 14.74 -10.15
C MET A 71 -6.14 14.89 -11.60
N PRO A 72 -4.85 15.24 -11.79
CA PRO A 72 -4.25 15.36 -13.13
C PRO A 72 -4.25 14.03 -13.90
N ARG A 73 -4.42 14.12 -15.24
CA ARG A 73 -4.42 12.97 -16.17
C ARG A 73 -3.40 13.13 -17.29
N ASP A 74 -2.42 13.97 -17.11
CA ASP A 74 -1.52 14.47 -18.19
C ASP A 74 -0.13 13.86 -18.17
N GLY A 75 0.20 13.07 -17.16
CA GLY A 75 1.58 12.63 -16.93
C GLY A 75 1.92 11.25 -17.48
N HIS A 76 0.98 10.33 -17.62
CA HIS A 76 1.22 8.92 -17.95
C HIS A 76 2.47 8.37 -17.24
N ALA A 77 2.53 8.62 -15.94
CA ALA A 77 3.66 8.24 -15.11
C ALA A 77 3.27 7.18 -14.09
N ALA A 78 4.17 6.26 -13.84
CA ALA A 78 4.04 5.26 -12.80
C ALA A 78 5.21 5.34 -11.83
N LEU A 79 4.90 5.36 -10.53
CA LEU A 79 5.85 5.26 -9.43
C LEU A 79 5.55 3.98 -8.66
N LEU A 80 6.51 3.06 -8.59
CA LEU A 80 6.37 1.81 -7.86
C LEU A 80 7.32 1.83 -6.66
N THR A 81 6.81 1.60 -5.46
CA THR A 81 7.67 1.40 -4.30
C THR A 81 8.27 -0.01 -4.30
N ALA A 82 9.46 -0.15 -3.75
CA ALA A 82 10.12 -1.42 -3.46
C ALA A 82 10.60 -1.38 -2.01
N GLY A 83 10.38 -2.45 -1.27
CA GLY A 83 10.83 -2.55 0.12
C GLY A 83 9.87 -3.36 0.98
N ALA A 84 10.43 -3.99 2.01
CA ALA A 84 9.70 -4.86 2.92
C ALA A 84 8.61 -4.08 3.72
N PRO A 85 7.58 -4.77 4.22
CA PRO A 85 6.72 -4.20 5.24
C PRO A 85 7.58 -3.74 6.44
N GLY A 86 7.34 -2.54 6.91
CA GLY A 86 8.18 -1.93 7.96
C GLY A 86 9.43 -1.19 7.46
N ALA A 87 9.77 -1.21 6.16
CA ALA A 87 10.94 -0.47 5.65
C ALA A 87 10.78 1.07 5.66
N GLY A 88 9.58 1.58 5.89
CA GLY A 88 9.33 3.02 5.96
C GLY A 88 8.94 3.67 4.64
N LYS A 89 8.36 2.91 3.69
CA LYS A 89 7.91 3.40 2.37
C LYS A 89 7.07 4.67 2.44
N GLY A 90 6.05 4.71 3.30
CA GLY A 90 5.22 5.91 3.47
C GLY A 90 6.00 7.14 3.96
N GLY A 91 7.04 6.94 4.79
CA GLY A 91 7.96 8.01 5.19
C GLY A 91 8.81 8.50 4.02
N ALA A 92 9.31 7.57 3.20
CA ALA A 92 10.08 7.89 2.01
C ALA A 92 9.25 8.64 0.95
N LEU A 93 7.99 8.25 0.75
CA LEU A 93 7.08 8.98 -0.16
C LEU A 93 6.83 10.41 0.31
N ARG A 94 6.60 10.62 1.61
CA ARG A 94 6.47 11.99 2.15
C ARG A 94 7.77 12.79 1.97
N GLY A 95 8.91 12.18 2.29
CA GLY A 95 10.21 12.80 2.06
C GLY A 95 10.45 13.13 0.59
N LEU A 96 10.05 12.26 -0.34
CA LEU A 96 10.15 12.52 -1.77
C LEU A 96 9.35 13.77 -2.17
N ALA A 97 8.12 13.92 -1.69
CA ALA A 97 7.29 15.10 -1.94
C ALA A 97 7.94 16.40 -1.40
N GLU A 98 8.54 16.36 -0.21
CA GLU A 98 9.25 17.50 0.38
C GLU A 98 10.52 17.87 -0.41
N TRP A 99 11.30 16.85 -0.87
CA TRP A 99 12.54 17.08 -1.60
C TRP A 99 12.31 17.54 -3.04
N GLN A 100 11.25 17.10 -3.69
CA GLN A 100 10.91 17.53 -5.06
C GLN A 100 10.66 19.04 -5.16
N GLY A 101 10.15 19.67 -4.10
CA GLY A 101 9.92 21.12 -4.04
C GLY A 101 11.19 21.97 -3.80
N ARG A 102 12.37 21.34 -3.63
CA ARG A 102 13.62 22.05 -3.29
C ARG A 102 14.45 22.35 -4.53
N ASP A 103 15.11 23.50 -4.52
CA ASP A 103 16.05 23.94 -5.56
C ASP A 103 17.52 23.66 -5.18
N ASP A 104 17.77 22.56 -4.47
CA ASP A 104 19.11 22.03 -4.23
C ASP A 104 19.46 20.91 -5.23
N GLU A 105 20.67 20.36 -5.10
CA GLU A 105 21.16 19.35 -6.01
C GLU A 105 20.32 18.07 -6.00
N LEU A 106 19.86 17.63 -4.81
CA LEU A 106 19.00 16.45 -4.68
C LEU A 106 17.60 16.70 -5.26
N GLY A 107 16.98 17.85 -4.98
CA GLY A 107 15.68 18.23 -5.53
C GLY A 107 15.72 18.24 -7.05
N ARG A 108 16.76 18.84 -7.65
CA ARG A 108 16.95 18.82 -9.11
C ARG A 108 17.21 17.42 -9.66
N ALA A 109 17.94 16.54 -8.95
CA ALA A 109 18.12 15.15 -9.35
C ALA A 109 16.82 14.36 -9.33
N LEU A 110 16.03 14.48 -8.26
CA LEU A 110 14.71 13.86 -8.12
C LEU A 110 13.76 14.36 -9.23
N ASN A 111 13.75 15.65 -9.51
CA ASN A 111 12.93 16.22 -10.59
C ASN A 111 13.35 15.71 -11.99
N ARG A 112 14.64 15.48 -12.24
CA ARG A 112 15.09 14.86 -13.50
C ARG A 112 14.64 13.41 -13.66
N VAL A 113 14.58 12.65 -12.57
CA VAL A 113 14.20 11.23 -12.59
C VAL A 113 12.69 11.07 -12.55
N HIS A 114 12.02 11.78 -11.66
CA HIS A 114 10.60 11.63 -11.38
C HIS A 114 9.75 12.74 -12.01
N GLY A 115 9.94 14.00 -11.62
CA GLY A 115 9.38 15.20 -12.27
C GLY A 115 7.89 15.45 -12.12
N ILE A 116 7.17 14.63 -11.35
CA ILE A 116 5.74 14.77 -11.04
C ILE A 116 5.61 14.79 -9.53
N ASP A 117 4.74 15.64 -8.99
CA ASP A 117 4.46 15.67 -7.55
C ASP A 117 3.84 14.33 -7.13
N VAL A 118 4.35 13.75 -6.05
CA VAL A 118 3.83 12.48 -5.52
C VAL A 118 2.33 12.57 -5.19
N ARG A 119 1.83 13.76 -4.89
CA ARG A 119 0.42 14.02 -4.61
C ARG A 119 -0.49 13.95 -5.84
N ASP A 120 0.08 14.00 -7.04
CA ASP A 120 -0.62 13.93 -8.32
C ASP A 120 -0.76 12.48 -8.85
N TYR A 121 -0.56 11.50 -7.98
CA TYR A 121 -0.68 10.08 -8.31
C TYR A 121 -1.91 9.47 -7.64
N VAL A 122 -2.64 8.66 -8.39
CA VAL A 122 -3.64 7.73 -7.86
C VAL A 122 -2.90 6.60 -7.14
N VAL A 123 -3.16 6.44 -5.86
CA VAL A 123 -2.51 5.44 -5.02
C VAL A 123 -3.17 4.07 -5.20
N LEU A 124 -2.37 3.08 -5.52
CA LEU A 124 -2.75 1.67 -5.66
C LEU A 124 -2.15 0.88 -4.49
N ASP A 125 -2.82 0.94 -3.35
CA ASP A 125 -2.45 0.24 -2.11
C ASP A 125 -3.54 -0.78 -1.74
N PRO A 126 -3.24 -2.11 -1.80
CA PRO A 126 -4.21 -3.13 -1.41
C PRO A 126 -4.66 -3.01 0.05
N ASP A 127 -3.88 -2.36 0.91
CA ASP A 127 -4.24 -2.17 2.32
C ASP A 127 -5.37 -1.15 2.49
N GLU A 128 -5.50 -0.14 1.62
CA GLU A 128 -6.65 0.76 1.62
C GLU A 128 -7.94 0.01 1.25
N PHE A 129 -7.88 -0.90 0.28
CA PHE A 129 -9.02 -1.76 -0.07
C PHE A 129 -9.39 -2.75 1.05
N LYS A 130 -8.45 -3.20 1.88
CA LYS A 130 -8.76 -3.99 3.08
C LYS A 130 -9.56 -3.18 4.09
N VAL A 131 -9.17 -1.93 4.34
CA VAL A 131 -9.91 -1.03 5.21
C VAL A 131 -11.32 -0.79 4.68
N ALA A 132 -11.46 -0.48 3.39
CA ALA A 132 -12.77 -0.30 2.76
C ALA A 132 -13.65 -1.56 2.86
N LEU A 133 -13.09 -2.75 2.65
CA LEU A 133 -13.81 -4.01 2.89
C LEU A 133 -14.35 -4.08 4.33
N PHE A 134 -13.56 -3.74 5.33
CA PHE A 134 -14.01 -3.73 6.73
C PHE A 134 -15.08 -2.68 6.99
N GLU A 135 -14.97 -1.49 6.39
CA GLU A 135 -15.96 -0.41 6.48
C GLU A 135 -17.32 -0.81 5.92
N HIS A 136 -17.32 -1.57 4.83
CA HIS A 136 -18.53 -2.10 4.20
C HIS A 136 -19.00 -3.45 4.78
N GLY A 137 -18.45 -3.89 5.94
CA GLY A 137 -18.84 -5.15 6.59
C GLY A 137 -18.27 -6.40 5.91
N GLY A 138 -17.20 -6.24 5.12
CA GLY A 138 -16.55 -7.29 4.34
C GLY A 138 -15.55 -8.17 5.09
N SER A 139 -15.60 -8.21 6.41
CA SER A 139 -14.73 -9.08 7.22
C SER A 139 -14.88 -10.56 6.87
N PRO A 140 -13.81 -11.39 7.05
CA PRO A 140 -13.90 -12.82 6.89
C PRO A 140 -14.85 -13.42 7.95
N ARG A 141 -15.56 -14.47 7.59
CA ARG A 141 -16.37 -15.25 8.53
C ARG A 141 -15.44 -16.25 9.23
N LEU A 142 -15.18 -16.00 10.51
CA LEU A 142 -14.33 -16.85 11.33
C LEU A 142 -15.12 -17.50 12.45
N PRO A 143 -14.75 -18.70 12.90
CA PRO A 143 -15.28 -19.31 14.12
C PRO A 143 -15.05 -18.40 15.33
N ALA A 144 -15.93 -18.45 16.33
CA ALA A 144 -15.85 -17.58 17.49
C ALA A 144 -14.50 -17.66 18.23
N HIS A 145 -13.94 -18.87 18.34
CA HIS A 145 -12.64 -19.08 18.98
C HIS A 145 -11.48 -18.43 18.23
N SER A 146 -11.60 -18.22 16.91
CA SER A 146 -10.60 -17.50 16.10
C SER A 146 -10.69 -15.97 16.26
N LEU A 147 -11.74 -15.47 16.86
CA LEU A 147 -11.95 -14.05 17.11
C LEU A 147 -11.50 -13.60 18.52
N GLU A 148 -10.96 -14.53 19.31
CA GLU A 148 -10.49 -14.28 20.67
C GLU A 148 -9.02 -14.62 20.81
N LEU A 149 -8.29 -13.81 21.57
CA LEU A 149 -6.88 -14.02 21.91
C LEU A 149 -6.79 -14.77 23.25
N SER A 150 -5.64 -15.37 23.52
CA SER A 150 -5.41 -16.19 24.71
C SER A 150 -5.65 -15.46 26.05
N ASP A 151 -5.60 -14.12 26.05
CA ASP A 151 -5.85 -13.28 27.21
C ASP A 151 -7.31 -12.77 27.30
N GLY A 152 -8.20 -13.24 26.43
CA GLY A 152 -9.61 -12.85 26.37
C GLY A 152 -9.90 -11.58 25.56
N ARG A 153 -8.87 -10.92 25.01
CA ARG A 153 -9.08 -9.78 24.10
C ARG A 153 -9.57 -10.26 22.74
N ARG A 154 -10.34 -9.41 22.05
CA ARG A 154 -10.81 -9.71 20.69
C ARG A 154 -9.70 -9.46 19.66
N VAL A 155 -9.64 -10.32 18.64
CA VAL A 155 -8.87 -10.07 17.42
C VAL A 155 -9.44 -8.85 16.72
N SER A 156 -8.59 -7.90 16.35
CA SER A 156 -8.99 -6.70 15.63
C SER A 156 -9.16 -6.98 14.12
N PRO A 157 -9.95 -6.18 13.38
CA PRO A 157 -10.09 -6.36 11.94
C PRO A 157 -8.76 -6.37 11.18
N SER A 158 -7.83 -5.48 11.52
CA SER A 158 -6.51 -5.42 10.87
C SER A 158 -5.64 -6.65 11.13
N GLU A 159 -5.86 -7.39 12.21
CA GLU A 159 -5.17 -8.64 12.50
C GLU A 159 -5.70 -9.80 11.64
N THR A 160 -6.90 -9.65 11.03
CA THR A 160 -7.44 -10.60 10.03
C THR A 160 -7.12 -10.19 8.58
N ALA A 161 -6.36 -9.11 8.37
CA ALA A 161 -6.14 -8.51 7.05
C ALA A 161 -5.44 -9.44 6.02
N SER A 162 -4.70 -10.45 6.48
CA SER A 162 -4.16 -11.51 5.62
C SER A 162 -5.26 -12.29 4.89
N LEU A 163 -6.40 -12.50 5.54
CA LEU A 163 -7.55 -13.24 5.00
C LEU A 163 -8.38 -12.44 3.98
N THR A 164 -8.18 -11.13 3.88
CA THR A 164 -8.82 -10.28 2.87
C THR A 164 -7.88 -9.90 1.71
N HIS A 165 -6.63 -10.37 1.74
CA HIS A 165 -5.60 -9.90 0.80
C HIS A 165 -5.93 -10.21 -0.67
N ARG A 166 -6.41 -11.42 -0.98
CA ARG A 166 -6.74 -11.80 -2.37
C ARG A 166 -7.90 -11.00 -2.93
N GLU A 167 -8.88 -10.69 -2.10
CA GLU A 167 -10.03 -9.87 -2.48
C GLU A 167 -9.65 -8.39 -2.64
N SER A 168 -8.87 -7.84 -1.71
CA SER A 168 -8.37 -6.47 -1.83
C SER A 168 -7.49 -6.27 -3.05
N ALA A 169 -6.65 -7.27 -3.40
CA ALA A 169 -5.86 -7.24 -4.63
C ALA A 169 -6.73 -7.31 -5.90
N PHE A 170 -7.84 -8.07 -5.86
CA PHE A 170 -8.82 -8.09 -6.95
C PHE A 170 -9.47 -6.71 -7.14
N LEU A 171 -9.90 -6.04 -6.07
CA LEU A 171 -10.47 -4.70 -6.13
C LEU A 171 -9.45 -3.67 -6.61
N GLN A 172 -8.22 -3.72 -6.09
CA GLN A 172 -7.15 -2.86 -6.58
C GLN A 172 -6.90 -3.06 -8.08
N GLY A 173 -6.89 -4.29 -8.57
CA GLY A 173 -6.70 -4.58 -10.00
C GLY A 173 -7.81 -4.01 -10.88
N ALA A 174 -9.08 -4.06 -10.42
CA ALA A 174 -10.19 -3.43 -11.11
C ALA A 174 -10.07 -1.90 -11.12
N PHE A 175 -9.71 -1.30 -10.00
CA PHE A 175 -9.46 0.13 -9.87
C PHE A 175 -8.26 0.59 -10.71
N GLU A 176 -7.17 -0.20 -10.74
CA GLU A 176 -6.01 0.06 -11.59
C GLU A 176 -6.40 0.11 -13.07
N GLN A 177 -7.15 -0.88 -13.55
CA GLN A 177 -7.61 -0.92 -14.94
C GLN A 177 -8.40 0.34 -15.31
N TRP A 178 -9.32 0.77 -14.44
CA TRP A 178 -10.05 2.01 -14.63
C TRP A 178 -9.11 3.23 -14.64
N ALA A 179 -8.23 3.37 -13.66
CA ALA A 179 -7.32 4.51 -13.54
C ALA A 179 -6.36 4.62 -14.74
N ARG A 180 -5.90 3.47 -15.27
CA ARG A 180 -5.09 3.41 -16.51
C ARG A 180 -5.90 3.87 -17.73
N ALA A 181 -7.13 3.39 -17.88
CA ALA A 181 -7.99 3.79 -18.98
C ALA A 181 -8.32 5.28 -18.97
N GLU A 182 -8.41 5.88 -17.78
CA GLU A 182 -8.66 7.31 -17.59
C GLU A 182 -7.37 8.18 -17.70
N GLY A 183 -6.18 7.58 -17.85
CA GLY A 183 -4.91 8.28 -18.04
C GLY A 183 -4.32 8.92 -16.79
N TYR A 184 -4.67 8.42 -15.60
CA TYR A 184 -4.10 8.90 -14.34
C TYR A 184 -2.63 8.49 -14.17
N ASN A 185 -1.86 9.28 -13.41
CA ASN A 185 -0.58 8.86 -12.87
C ASN A 185 -0.79 7.84 -11.76
N LEU A 186 0.01 6.77 -11.69
CA LEU A 186 -0.21 5.62 -10.83
C LEU A 186 0.93 5.42 -9.85
N LEU A 187 0.62 5.35 -8.55
CA LEU A 187 1.55 5.00 -7.48
C LEU A 187 1.20 3.61 -6.93
N TYR A 188 2.08 2.65 -7.13
CA TYR A 188 1.93 1.30 -6.60
C TYR A 188 2.66 1.16 -5.27
N ASP A 189 1.94 0.90 -4.15
CA ASP A 189 2.60 0.45 -2.93
C ASP A 189 2.91 -1.04 -3.03
N ALA A 190 4.15 -1.35 -3.41
CA ALA A 190 4.61 -2.70 -3.71
C ALA A 190 5.87 -3.06 -2.93
N THR A 191 6.21 -4.34 -2.94
CA THR A 191 7.49 -4.85 -2.41
C THR A 191 8.48 -5.19 -3.51
N LEU A 192 8.04 -5.24 -4.75
CA LEU A 192 8.76 -5.75 -5.94
C LEU A 192 9.36 -7.15 -5.75
N ARG A 193 8.70 -8.02 -4.96
CA ARG A 193 9.17 -9.37 -4.62
C ARG A 193 9.24 -10.31 -5.83
N ASP A 194 8.27 -10.21 -6.72
CA ASP A 194 8.11 -11.12 -7.87
C ASP A 194 8.62 -10.45 -9.14
N GLN A 195 9.79 -10.89 -9.61
CA GLN A 195 10.43 -10.31 -10.79
C GLN A 195 9.58 -10.44 -12.05
N ARG A 196 8.98 -11.60 -12.30
CA ARG A 196 8.19 -11.86 -13.52
C ARG A 196 6.92 -11.00 -13.56
N TRP A 197 6.27 -10.86 -12.42
CA TRP A 197 5.10 -10.00 -12.30
C TRP A 197 5.47 -8.53 -12.53
N ASN A 198 6.58 -8.08 -11.96
CA ASN A 198 7.08 -6.71 -12.12
C ASN A 198 7.43 -6.41 -13.57
N GLU A 199 8.12 -7.35 -14.26
CA GLU A 199 8.45 -7.24 -15.69
C GLU A 199 7.19 -7.11 -16.53
N LYS A 200 6.20 -7.97 -16.28
CA LYS A 200 4.90 -7.90 -16.97
C LYS A 200 4.21 -6.56 -16.72
N LEU A 201 4.09 -6.12 -15.47
CA LEU A 201 3.42 -4.86 -15.12
C LEU A 201 4.08 -3.66 -15.81
N LEU A 202 5.42 -3.54 -15.74
CA LEU A 202 6.14 -2.44 -16.39
C LEU A 202 6.08 -2.51 -17.91
N GLY A 203 6.03 -3.72 -18.47
CA GLY A 203 5.79 -3.95 -19.89
C GLY A 203 4.40 -3.50 -20.34
N ASP A 204 3.37 -3.86 -19.58
CA ASP A 204 1.99 -3.45 -19.83
C ASP A 204 1.84 -1.92 -19.70
N LEU A 205 2.41 -1.32 -18.66
CA LEU A 205 2.42 0.14 -18.48
C LEU A 205 3.10 0.85 -19.65
N ARG A 206 4.23 0.31 -20.14
CA ARG A 206 4.90 0.85 -21.32
C ARG A 206 4.01 0.78 -22.57
N ALA A 207 3.33 -0.34 -22.77
CA ALA A 207 2.41 -0.52 -23.90
C ALA A 207 1.22 0.45 -23.84
N ASP A 208 0.77 0.82 -22.63
CA ASP A 208 -0.29 1.80 -22.41
C ASP A 208 0.19 3.26 -22.42
N GLY A 209 1.44 3.51 -22.82
CA GLY A 209 1.99 4.88 -22.98
C GLY A 209 2.52 5.51 -21.69
N TYR A 210 2.73 4.75 -20.62
CA TYR A 210 3.40 5.24 -19.42
C TYR A 210 4.91 5.35 -19.67
N ASP A 211 5.34 6.48 -20.24
CA ASP A 211 6.75 6.71 -20.62
C ASP A 211 7.66 6.91 -19.42
N ARG A 212 7.11 7.35 -18.30
CA ARG A 212 7.84 7.54 -17.05
C ARG A 212 7.46 6.45 -16.04
N ARG A 213 8.34 5.48 -15.84
CA ARG A 213 8.19 4.34 -14.94
C ARG A 213 9.33 4.34 -13.94
N VAL A 214 9.12 4.94 -12.78
CA VAL A 214 10.15 5.17 -11.78
C VAL A 214 9.96 4.21 -10.60
N LEU A 215 11.04 3.68 -10.07
CA LEU A 215 11.05 2.83 -8.89
C LEU A 215 11.58 3.61 -7.69
N LEU A 216 10.93 3.50 -6.54
CA LEU A 216 11.38 4.02 -5.25
C LEU A 216 11.72 2.85 -4.34
N SER A 217 13.00 2.53 -4.21
CA SER A 217 13.47 1.48 -3.32
C SER A 217 13.78 2.04 -1.94
N VAL A 218 13.16 1.45 -0.92
CA VAL A 218 13.31 1.86 0.48
C VAL A 218 13.87 0.70 1.27
N GLU A 219 15.11 0.87 1.79
CA GLU A 219 15.83 -0.21 2.44
C GLU A 219 16.33 0.21 3.84
N VAL A 220 16.08 -0.71 4.77
CA VAL A 220 16.64 -0.70 6.13
C VAL A 220 17.02 -2.15 6.49
N PRO A 221 17.85 -2.41 7.51
CA PRO A 221 18.14 -3.76 7.98
C PRO A 221 16.84 -4.54 8.32
N VAL A 222 16.88 -5.86 8.15
CA VAL A 222 15.69 -6.72 8.41
C VAL A 222 15.19 -6.59 9.84
N GLU A 223 16.10 -6.47 10.81
CA GLU A 223 15.79 -6.28 12.24
C GLU A 223 14.99 -4.97 12.45
N GLN A 224 15.37 -3.93 11.74
CA GLN A 224 14.66 -2.65 11.79
C GLN A 224 13.26 -2.75 11.15
N CYS A 225 13.13 -3.46 10.03
CA CYS A 225 11.81 -3.75 9.43
C CYS A 225 10.89 -4.47 10.42
N LEU A 226 11.41 -5.50 11.07
CA LEU A 226 10.67 -6.30 12.05
C LEU A 226 10.25 -5.45 13.25
N ALA A 227 11.17 -4.67 13.82
CA ALA A 227 10.90 -3.78 14.95
C ALA A 227 9.85 -2.70 14.58
N GLN A 228 9.96 -2.08 13.40
CA GLN A 228 9.00 -1.08 12.92
C GLN A 228 7.62 -1.70 12.63
N ASN A 229 7.58 -2.93 12.10
CA ASN A 229 6.33 -3.67 11.90
C ASN A 229 5.63 -3.98 13.24
N ALA A 230 6.39 -4.46 14.22
CA ALA A 230 5.89 -4.74 15.57
C ALA A 230 5.41 -3.47 16.28
N GLY A 231 6.18 -2.39 16.24
CA GLY A 231 5.82 -1.10 16.84
C GLY A 231 4.56 -0.48 16.22
N ARG A 232 4.41 -0.57 14.89
CA ARG A 232 3.19 -0.12 14.20
C ARG A 232 1.97 -0.91 14.63
N TRP A 233 2.09 -2.23 14.74
CA TRP A 233 1.01 -3.08 15.25
C TRP A 233 0.64 -2.70 16.69
N GLN A 234 1.63 -2.59 17.60
CA GLN A 234 1.37 -2.24 19.00
C GLN A 234 0.65 -0.90 19.12
N HIS A 235 1.07 0.11 18.34
CA HIS A 235 0.40 1.41 18.36
C HIS A 235 -1.08 1.28 18.00
N GLY A 236 -1.41 0.70 16.86
CA GLY A 236 -2.81 0.53 16.46
C GLY A 236 -3.59 -0.42 17.35
N ARG A 237 -2.95 -1.46 17.89
CA ARG A 237 -3.57 -2.35 18.88
C ARG A 237 -3.93 -1.62 20.16
N THR A 238 -3.06 -0.74 20.65
CA THR A 238 -3.33 0.11 21.82
C THR A 238 -4.52 1.04 21.58
N GLU A 239 -4.61 1.63 20.39
CA GLU A 239 -5.74 2.51 20.05
C GLU A 239 -7.06 1.72 19.94
N PHE A 240 -7.00 0.49 19.42
CA PHE A 240 -8.14 -0.43 19.36
C PHE A 240 -8.62 -0.85 20.75
N ASP A 241 -7.70 -1.28 21.63
CA ASP A 241 -8.02 -1.68 23.02
C ASP A 241 -8.61 -0.53 23.82
N ALA A 242 -8.23 0.70 23.50
CA ALA A 242 -8.77 1.93 24.11
C ALA A 242 -10.06 2.43 23.43
N GLY A 243 -10.59 1.74 22.43
CA GLY A 243 -11.81 2.13 21.70
C GLY A 243 -11.67 3.39 20.84
N ARG A 244 -10.44 3.85 20.55
CA ARG A 244 -10.17 5.03 19.70
C ARG A 244 -9.98 4.68 18.24
N ASP A 245 -9.65 3.44 17.93
CA ASP A 245 -9.54 2.91 16.56
C ASP A 245 -10.45 1.69 16.42
N ARG A 246 -11.17 1.59 15.29
CA ARG A 246 -12.09 0.47 15.00
C ARG A 246 -11.40 -0.73 14.34
N TYR A 247 -10.21 -0.52 13.78
CA TYR A 247 -9.53 -1.52 12.94
C TYR A 247 -8.32 -2.14 13.62
N GLY A 248 -7.64 -1.43 14.49
CA GLY A 248 -6.44 -1.89 15.18
C GLY A 248 -5.16 -1.84 14.32
N GLY A 249 -4.10 -2.38 14.88
CA GLY A 249 -2.77 -2.33 14.27
C GLY A 249 -2.59 -3.34 13.13
N ARG A 250 -2.11 -2.88 12.00
CA ARG A 250 -1.70 -3.77 10.90
C ARG A 250 -0.37 -4.43 11.22
N MET A 251 -0.28 -5.73 10.96
CA MET A 251 0.93 -6.53 11.14
C MET A 251 1.16 -7.40 9.91
N ALA A 252 2.37 -7.38 9.38
CA ALA A 252 2.80 -8.37 8.40
C ALA A 252 3.41 -9.58 9.14
N PRO A 253 3.20 -10.82 8.64
CA PRO A 253 3.90 -11.98 9.17
C PRO A 253 5.42 -11.80 9.07
N GLU A 254 6.14 -12.05 10.16
CA GLU A 254 7.61 -11.93 10.17
C GLU A 254 8.27 -12.84 9.13
N VAL A 255 7.71 -14.04 8.94
CA VAL A 255 8.22 -15.00 7.94
C VAL A 255 8.24 -14.36 6.55
N MET A 256 7.24 -13.55 6.20
CA MET A 256 7.18 -12.85 4.91
C MET A 256 8.26 -11.76 4.81
N ILE A 257 8.50 -11.02 5.89
CA ILE A 257 9.56 -10.00 5.92
C ILE A 257 10.93 -10.67 5.80
N LYS A 258 11.19 -11.71 6.60
CA LYS A 258 12.45 -12.47 6.58
C LYS A 258 12.71 -13.10 5.21
N ASP A 259 11.67 -13.65 4.55
CA ASP A 259 11.77 -14.25 3.20
C ASP A 259 12.23 -13.22 2.14
N LEU A 260 11.79 -11.96 2.22
CA LEU A 260 12.23 -10.91 1.30
C LEU A 260 13.74 -10.66 1.36
N TYR A 261 14.35 -10.75 2.54
CA TYR A 261 15.80 -10.61 2.71
C TYR A 261 16.54 -11.91 2.40
N ALA A 262 15.98 -13.07 2.78
CA ALA A 262 16.59 -14.37 2.53
C ALA A 262 16.70 -14.70 1.02
N ARG A 263 15.81 -14.19 0.18
CA ARG A 263 15.85 -14.33 -1.28
C ARG A 263 16.87 -13.43 -1.96
N SER A 264 17.39 -12.43 -1.26
CA SER A 264 18.40 -11.53 -1.81
C SER A 264 19.72 -12.30 -2.01
N THR A 265 20.30 -12.15 -3.19
CA THR A 265 21.58 -12.76 -3.57
C THR A 265 22.74 -11.77 -3.60
N SER A 266 22.45 -10.47 -3.37
CA SER A 266 23.42 -9.39 -3.51
C SER A 266 24.51 -9.39 -2.44
N GLY A 267 24.28 -10.01 -1.28
CA GLY A 267 25.18 -9.94 -0.11
C GLY A 267 25.26 -8.55 0.53
N ARG A 268 24.46 -7.57 0.07
CA ARG A 268 24.48 -6.18 0.54
C ARG A 268 23.56 -5.92 1.74
N GLY A 269 22.83 -6.93 2.23
CA GLY A 269 21.85 -6.80 3.29
C GLY A 269 20.56 -6.08 2.86
N PHE A 270 20.30 -5.99 1.56
CA PHE A 270 19.07 -5.45 0.98
C PHE A 270 18.04 -6.56 0.73
N SER A 271 16.78 -6.19 0.60
CA SER A 271 15.72 -7.10 0.21
C SER A 271 15.81 -7.48 -1.27
N VAL A 272 15.18 -8.59 -1.67
CA VAL A 272 15.03 -8.99 -3.08
C VAL A 272 14.31 -7.91 -3.90
N GLY A 273 13.47 -7.08 -3.27
CA GLY A 273 12.81 -5.95 -3.93
C GLY A 273 13.80 -4.94 -4.49
N ARG A 274 14.88 -4.66 -3.78
CA ARG A 274 15.96 -3.79 -4.27
C ARG A 274 16.68 -4.38 -5.48
N GLU A 275 17.05 -5.66 -5.42
CA GLU A 275 17.70 -6.33 -6.54
C GLU A 275 16.82 -6.35 -7.78
N ASN A 276 15.53 -6.61 -7.61
CA ASN A 276 14.58 -6.61 -8.71
C ASN A 276 14.42 -5.20 -9.28
N ALA A 277 14.38 -4.16 -8.45
CA ALA A 277 14.34 -2.77 -8.92
C ALA A 277 15.57 -2.42 -9.78
N GLU A 278 16.76 -2.80 -9.35
CA GLU A 278 18.00 -2.58 -10.12
C GLU A 278 17.95 -3.30 -11.47
N LYS A 279 17.58 -4.59 -11.50
CA LYS A 279 17.43 -5.38 -12.74
C LYS A 279 16.39 -4.77 -13.71
N LEU A 280 15.28 -4.26 -13.20
CA LEU A 280 14.24 -3.64 -14.03
C LEU A 280 14.72 -2.34 -14.69
N VAL A 281 15.57 -1.57 -14.01
CA VAL A 281 16.20 -0.37 -14.57
C VAL A 281 17.30 -0.74 -15.57
N GLU A 282 18.17 -1.69 -15.24
CA GLU A 282 19.21 -2.20 -16.13
C GLU A 282 18.63 -2.80 -17.43
N GLY A 283 17.50 -3.50 -17.31
CA GLY A 283 16.74 -4.06 -18.45
C GLY A 283 15.92 -3.02 -19.25
N GLY A 284 15.92 -1.73 -18.86
CA GLY A 284 15.20 -0.66 -19.55
C GLY A 284 13.67 -0.72 -19.41
N LEU A 285 13.13 -1.54 -18.52
CA LEU A 285 11.70 -1.60 -18.21
C LEU A 285 11.29 -0.43 -17.30
N ALA A 286 12.12 -0.05 -16.35
CA ALA A 286 11.96 1.18 -15.59
C ALA A 286 12.89 2.28 -16.12
N THR A 287 12.43 3.53 -16.03
CA THR A 287 13.14 4.71 -16.57
C THR A 287 14.03 5.39 -15.53
N GLY A 288 13.88 5.03 -14.24
CA GLY A 288 14.68 5.59 -13.17
C GLY A 288 14.53 4.81 -11.87
N LEU A 289 15.52 4.98 -11.01
CA LEU A 289 15.55 4.43 -9.65
C LEU A 289 15.88 5.54 -8.66
N ILE A 290 15.01 5.71 -7.70
CA ILE A 290 15.23 6.50 -6.51
C ILE A 290 15.44 5.52 -5.36
N THR A 291 16.47 5.74 -4.54
CA THR A 291 16.71 4.89 -3.37
C THR A 291 16.66 5.71 -2.10
N SER A 292 16.09 5.12 -1.07
CA SER A 292 16.08 5.68 0.28
C SER A 292 16.67 4.63 1.22
N ASP A 293 17.96 4.73 1.48
CA ASP A 293 18.69 3.81 2.33
C ASP A 293 18.86 4.46 3.71
N ARG A 294 18.17 3.95 4.73
CA ARG A 294 18.16 4.52 6.10
C ARG A 294 17.83 6.03 6.13
N GLY A 295 16.97 6.50 5.22
CA GLY A 295 16.56 7.90 5.12
C GLY A 295 17.47 8.79 4.25
N ALA A 296 18.54 8.25 3.66
CA ALA A 296 19.33 8.96 2.66
C ALA A 296 18.78 8.66 1.25
N PHE A 297 18.51 9.70 0.46
CA PHE A 297 18.02 9.54 -0.91
C PHE A 297 19.16 9.59 -1.92
N THR A 298 19.05 8.75 -2.95
CA THR A 298 19.83 8.85 -4.20
C THR A 298 18.91 8.68 -5.39
N ALA A 299 19.23 9.30 -6.52
CA ALA A 299 18.45 9.19 -7.75
C ALA A 299 19.35 8.96 -8.96
N GLY A 300 18.97 8.01 -9.83
CA GLY A 300 19.66 7.70 -11.07
C GLY A 300 18.67 7.38 -12.19
N ARG A 301 19.05 7.69 -13.44
CA ARG A 301 18.27 7.29 -14.62
C ARG A 301 18.69 5.90 -15.09
N GLY A 302 17.74 5.14 -15.61
CA GLY A 302 18.01 3.91 -16.35
C GLY A 302 18.71 4.20 -17.67
N THR A 303 19.52 3.25 -18.13
CA THR A 303 20.20 3.30 -19.43
C THR A 303 19.29 3.03 -20.63
N GLY A 304 17.99 2.82 -20.40
CA GLY A 304 16.97 2.65 -21.44
C GLY A 304 16.83 3.90 -22.31
N ALA A 305 16.69 3.68 -23.63
CA ALA A 305 16.62 4.70 -24.67
C ALA A 305 15.74 5.88 -24.27
N ALA A 306 16.29 7.09 -24.45
CA ALA A 306 15.51 8.33 -24.37
C ALA A 306 14.28 8.21 -25.30
N PRO A 307 13.13 8.83 -24.95
CA PRO A 307 12.01 8.92 -25.87
C PRO A 307 12.52 9.49 -27.19
N ALA A 308 12.10 8.89 -28.30
CA ALA A 308 12.49 9.34 -29.63
C ALA A 308 12.12 10.82 -29.77
N SER A 309 13.10 11.70 -29.60
CA SER A 309 12.97 13.10 -29.89
C SER A 309 12.70 13.25 -31.39
N GLY A 310 11.64 14.00 -31.74
CA GLY A 310 11.33 14.37 -33.10
C GLY A 310 12.56 14.97 -33.82
N PRO A 311 12.56 15.04 -35.17
CA PRO A 311 13.74 15.39 -35.98
C PRO A 311 14.18 16.82 -35.68
N GLY A 312 15.33 16.99 -34.99
CA GLY A 312 15.94 18.30 -34.84
C GLY A 312 16.73 18.60 -33.57
N ALA A 313 17.44 17.66 -32.97
CA ALA A 313 18.39 18.00 -31.91
C ALA A 313 19.77 17.38 -32.15
N ALA A 314 20.80 18.24 -32.18
CA ALA A 314 22.21 17.85 -32.30
C ALA A 314 22.69 16.98 -31.15
N PRO A 315 23.72 16.11 -31.32
CA PRO A 315 24.15 15.15 -30.30
C PRO A 315 24.75 15.88 -29.11
N ALA A 316 24.06 15.77 -27.96
CA ALA A 316 24.58 16.21 -26.69
C ALA A 316 25.65 15.24 -26.17
N HIS A 317 26.77 15.78 -25.73
CA HIS A 317 27.89 15.07 -25.10
C HIS A 317 27.39 14.15 -23.98
N ARG A 318 27.88 12.92 -23.96
CA ARG A 318 27.75 11.97 -22.86
C ARG A 318 28.41 12.55 -21.62
N GLN A 319 27.60 13.10 -20.70
CA GLN A 319 28.01 13.34 -19.34
C GLN A 319 27.65 12.08 -18.53
N GLY A 320 28.65 11.51 -17.83
CA GLY A 320 28.49 10.32 -17.01
C GLY A 320 27.45 10.51 -15.92
N ASP A 321 26.73 9.44 -15.62
CA ASP A 321 25.73 9.39 -14.53
C ASP A 321 26.39 9.72 -13.18
N ALA A 322 26.19 10.95 -12.71
CA ALA A 322 26.59 11.32 -11.37
C ALA A 322 25.56 10.80 -10.37
N THR A 323 25.93 9.80 -9.61
CA THR A 323 25.15 9.34 -8.47
C THR A 323 25.34 10.32 -7.31
N ILE A 324 24.26 11.00 -6.90
CA ILE A 324 24.29 11.98 -5.81
C ILE A 324 23.85 11.33 -4.52
N ARG A 325 24.70 11.35 -3.49
CA ARG A 325 24.38 10.88 -2.15
C ARG A 325 24.29 12.06 -1.20
N VAL A 326 23.13 12.25 -0.59
CA VAL A 326 22.94 13.26 0.46
C VAL A 326 22.40 12.58 1.72
N ALA A 327 23.10 12.70 2.82
CA ALA A 327 22.64 12.22 4.12
C ALA A 327 21.54 13.16 4.62
N ALA A 328 20.37 12.64 4.93
CA ALA A 328 19.33 13.39 5.61
C ALA A 328 19.76 13.61 7.07
N ALA A 329 20.26 14.82 7.38
CA ALA A 329 20.47 15.27 8.74
C ALA A 329 19.11 15.63 9.36
N GLY A 330 18.42 14.64 9.89
CA GLY A 330 17.12 14.85 10.56
C GLY A 330 16.72 13.63 11.34
N ARG A 331 16.73 13.73 12.65
CA ARG A 331 16.15 12.71 13.52
C ARG A 331 14.70 12.53 13.15
N LEU A 332 14.32 11.35 12.68
CA LEU A 332 12.93 10.91 12.59
C LEU A 332 12.35 10.96 14.01
N ARG A 333 11.70 12.06 14.38
CA ARG A 333 10.77 12.04 15.49
C ARG A 333 9.61 11.17 15.06
N SER A 334 9.44 10.05 15.74
CA SER A 334 8.21 9.27 15.73
C SER A 334 7.09 10.13 16.35
N GLY A 335 6.53 11.01 15.55
CA GLY A 335 5.40 11.85 15.91
C GLY A 335 4.14 11.28 15.27
N GLY A 336 3.51 10.30 15.93
CA GLY A 336 2.11 9.99 15.71
C GLY A 336 1.27 11.15 16.21
N GLY A 337 0.92 12.05 15.31
CA GLY A 337 -0.04 13.11 15.55
C GLY A 337 -1.01 13.15 14.40
N SER A 338 -1.99 12.25 14.40
CA SER A 338 -3.23 12.44 13.64
C SER A 338 -4.03 13.49 14.38
N THR A 339 -3.91 14.75 13.97
CA THR A 339 -4.90 15.77 14.34
C THR A 339 -6.12 15.58 13.47
N ALA A 340 -7.16 14.97 14.05
CA ALA A 340 -8.50 15.06 13.48
C ALA A 340 -8.88 16.53 13.32
N PRO A 341 -9.49 16.95 12.19
CA PRO A 341 -10.01 18.30 12.07
C PRO A 341 -11.18 18.47 13.03
N ALA A 342 -11.12 19.56 13.79
CA ALA A 342 -12.17 19.98 14.71
C ALA A 342 -13.50 20.13 13.96
N ALA A 343 -14.56 19.56 14.52
CA ALA A 343 -15.92 19.69 14.04
C ALA A 343 -16.33 21.16 13.92
N GLY A 344 -16.43 21.64 12.69
CA GLY A 344 -17.00 22.93 12.34
C GLY A 344 -18.51 22.90 12.58
N ARG A 345 -19.02 23.92 13.27
CA ARG A 345 -20.40 24.17 13.56
C ARG A 345 -21.29 24.06 12.32
N THR A 346 -22.30 23.22 12.35
CA THR A 346 -23.42 23.18 11.40
C THR A 346 -24.25 24.46 11.51
N PRO A 347 -24.58 25.15 10.40
CA PRO A 347 -25.66 26.12 10.38
C PRO A 347 -26.99 25.40 10.28
N THR A 348 -27.90 25.74 11.18
CA THR A 348 -29.30 25.31 11.20
C THR A 348 -30.01 25.83 9.95
N ALA A 349 -30.58 24.95 9.14
CA ALA A 349 -31.53 25.27 8.08
C ALA A 349 -32.98 25.03 8.54
N PRO A 350 -33.96 25.84 8.10
CA PRO A 350 -35.32 25.79 8.61
C PRO A 350 -36.14 24.68 7.95
N GLY A 351 -37.13 24.20 8.73
CA GLY A 351 -37.98 23.07 8.51
C GLY A 351 -38.61 22.88 7.15
N ALA A 352 -38.61 21.65 6.71
CA ALA A 352 -39.49 21.15 5.65
C ALA A 352 -40.50 20.16 6.26
N ALA A 353 -41.76 20.35 5.90
CA ALA A 353 -42.94 19.59 6.32
C ALA A 353 -42.89 18.12 5.81
N PRO A 354 -43.59 17.17 6.50
CA PRO A 354 -43.62 15.79 6.08
C PRO A 354 -44.46 15.55 4.84
N PRO A 355 -44.11 14.62 3.94
CA PRO A 355 -44.93 14.25 2.83
C PRO A 355 -46.09 13.34 3.24
N ALA A 356 -47.23 13.56 2.57
CA ALA A 356 -48.47 12.86 2.75
C ALA A 356 -48.45 11.37 2.39
N ALA A 357 -49.22 10.57 3.07
CA ALA A 357 -49.41 9.15 2.89
C ALA A 357 -49.86 8.80 1.46
N ALA A 358 -49.12 7.90 0.80
CA ALA A 358 -49.52 7.32 -0.48
C ALA A 358 -50.49 6.13 -0.25
N SER A 359 -51.60 6.21 -0.95
CA SER A 359 -52.72 5.29 -1.03
C SER A 359 -52.33 3.88 -1.49
N ALA A 360 -52.96 2.88 -0.87
CA ALA A 360 -52.84 1.46 -1.19
C ALA A 360 -53.31 1.10 -2.59
N ALA A 361 -52.51 0.32 -3.32
CA ALA A 361 -52.90 -0.31 -4.57
C ALA A 361 -53.65 -1.64 -4.32
N PRO A 362 -54.62 -2.02 -5.19
CA PRO A 362 -55.47 -3.19 -4.99
C PRO A 362 -54.79 -4.52 -5.36
N ARG A 363 -55.15 -5.58 -4.64
CA ARG A 363 -54.74 -6.97 -4.88
C ARG A 363 -55.39 -7.52 -6.16
N PRO A 364 -54.65 -8.35 -6.95
CA PRO A 364 -55.25 -9.10 -8.03
C PRO A 364 -56.03 -10.34 -7.53
N PRO A 365 -57.05 -10.82 -8.34
CA PRO A 365 -57.94 -11.90 -7.91
C PRO A 365 -57.28 -13.29 -8.01
N ARG A 366 -57.66 -14.17 -7.05
CA ARG A 366 -57.41 -15.61 -7.11
C ARG A 366 -58.31 -16.24 -8.13
N THR A 367 -57.79 -17.07 -8.99
CA THR A 367 -58.55 -17.98 -9.86
C THR A 367 -58.35 -19.44 -9.38
N PRO A 368 -59.31 -20.33 -9.67
CA PRO A 368 -59.63 -21.54 -8.95
C PRO A 368 -58.65 -22.70 -9.16
#